data_83f51fb94859a6d4c1866e2f370974ed
#
_entry.id   83f51fb94859a6d4c1866e2f370974ed
#
_cell.length_a   1.000
_cell.length_b   1.000
_cell.length_c   1.000
_cell.angle_alpha   90.00
_cell.angle_beta   90.00
_cell.angle_gamma   90.00
#
_symmetry.space_group_name_H-M   'P 1'
#
loop_
_entity.id
_entity.type
_entity.pdbx_description
1 polymer ?
#
loop_
_entity_poly.entity_id
_entity_poly.type
_entity_poly.pdbx_seq_one_letter_code
_entity_poly.pdbx_strand_id
1 'polypeptide(L)'
;LFLQNMGLSFKASGLLSLFIALVNLGLVLWLWKNRKEYKFLVHTTLGLVLTFVSITVPIQLDGNYITLLWASEMVLLLWLYVKSKIRVYEYAAKVLVGLTFVSYLMDVYSVMFEYHSLDTIFLNSSFATSLFVGLATGAFALLMEYYHSFFSTARRLKYSFWNPFMLIVFVIILYYTFMMEFNLYFEGAT
;
A
#
# COMPACT_ATOMS: atom_id res chain seq x y z
N LEU A 1 -3.40 28.53 20.70
CA LEU A 1 -4.47 27.78 21.42
C LEU A 1 -5.43 27.09 20.45
N PHE A 2 -6.02 27.78 19.44
CA PHE A 2 -6.98 27.16 18.49
C PHE A 2 -6.35 26.07 17.61
N LEU A 3 -5.17 26.32 17.03
CA LEU A 3 -4.41 25.35 16.19
C LEU A 3 -3.90 24.16 17.03
N GLN A 4 -3.55 24.39 18.29
CA GLN A 4 -3.14 23.34 19.22
C GLN A 4 -4.29 22.40 19.58
N ASN A 5 -5.51 22.95 19.77
CA ASN A 5 -6.71 22.14 20.01
C ASN A 5 -7.15 21.35 18.78
N MET A 6 -6.97 21.89 17.56
CA MET A 6 -7.21 21.12 16.34
C MET A 6 -6.23 19.93 16.20
N GLY A 7 -4.94 20.15 16.45
CA GLY A 7 -3.96 19.07 16.40
C GLY A 7 -4.22 17.94 17.41
N LEU A 8 -4.68 18.29 18.62
CA LEU A 8 -5.09 17.30 19.63
C LEU A 8 -6.36 16.53 19.21
N SER A 9 -7.34 17.19 18.57
CA SER A 9 -8.55 16.54 18.10
C SER A 9 -8.26 15.59 16.92
N PHE A 10 -7.34 15.94 16.01
CA PHE A 10 -6.91 15.07 14.91
C PHE A 10 -6.19 13.82 15.43
N LYS A 11 -5.25 13.97 16.36
CA LYS A 11 -4.58 12.82 17.00
C LYS A 11 -5.55 11.93 17.76
N ALA A 12 -6.54 12.51 18.44
CA ALA A 12 -7.56 11.77 19.16
C ALA A 12 -8.48 10.97 18.21
N SER A 13 -8.84 11.53 17.05
CA SER A 13 -9.68 10.85 16.05
C SER A 13 -8.96 9.65 15.41
N GLY A 14 -7.65 9.78 15.15
CA GLY A 14 -6.85 8.67 14.65
C GLY A 14 -6.68 7.54 15.67
N LEU A 15 -6.45 7.87 16.95
CA LEU A 15 -6.42 6.87 18.03
C LEU A 15 -7.76 6.15 18.17
N LEU A 16 -8.87 6.85 18.03
CA LEU A 16 -10.21 6.26 18.06
C LEU A 16 -10.42 5.28 16.88
N SER A 17 -10.02 5.67 15.68
CA SER A 17 -10.09 4.81 14.50
C SER A 17 -9.22 3.55 14.66
N LEU A 18 -8.01 3.70 15.20
CA LEU A 18 -7.13 2.58 15.52
C LEU A 18 -7.74 1.64 16.56
N PHE A 19 -8.35 2.20 17.61
CA PHE A 19 -9.05 1.39 18.63
C PHE A 19 -10.20 0.60 18.01
N ILE A 20 -11.02 1.22 17.16
CA ILE A 20 -12.11 0.54 16.45
C ILE A 20 -11.54 -0.58 15.53
N ALA A 21 -10.43 -0.32 14.82
CA ALA A 21 -9.77 -1.32 14.02
C ALA A 21 -9.30 -2.53 14.86
N LEU A 22 -8.69 -2.28 16.03
CA LEU A 22 -8.23 -3.34 16.94
C LEU A 22 -9.39 -4.16 17.51
N VAL A 23 -10.51 -3.54 17.88
CA VAL A 23 -11.70 -4.24 18.36
C VAL A 23 -12.27 -5.13 17.24
N ASN A 24 -12.38 -4.62 16.02
CA ASN A 24 -12.86 -5.40 14.88
C ASN A 24 -11.89 -6.53 14.53
N LEU A 25 -10.57 -6.32 14.62
CA LEU A 25 -9.57 -7.37 14.43
C LEU A 25 -9.73 -8.49 15.48
N GLY A 26 -9.96 -8.12 16.75
CA GLY A 26 -10.27 -9.05 17.82
C GLY A 26 -11.51 -9.91 17.52
N LEU A 27 -12.57 -9.28 16.98
CA LEU A 27 -13.77 -9.97 16.53
C LEU A 27 -13.50 -10.93 15.36
N VAL A 28 -12.69 -10.52 14.38
CA VAL A 28 -12.27 -11.39 13.24
C VAL A 28 -11.56 -12.63 13.76
N LEU A 29 -10.58 -12.45 14.66
CA LEU A 29 -9.79 -13.55 15.20
C LEU A 29 -10.67 -14.50 16.03
N TRP A 30 -11.60 -13.95 16.82
CA TRP A 30 -12.55 -14.74 17.60
C TRP A 30 -13.52 -15.53 16.72
N LEU A 31 -14.10 -14.90 15.67
CA LEU A 31 -15.00 -15.54 14.71
C LEU A 31 -14.26 -16.64 13.93
N TRP A 32 -13.03 -16.38 13.51
CA TRP A 32 -12.24 -17.38 12.77
C TRP A 32 -11.95 -18.62 13.62
N LYS A 33 -11.66 -18.44 14.91
CA LYS A 33 -11.35 -19.55 15.82
C LYS A 33 -12.60 -20.37 16.18
N ASN A 34 -13.74 -19.70 16.44
CA ASN A 34 -14.89 -20.33 17.06
C ASN A 34 -16.01 -20.70 16.09
N ARG A 35 -16.10 -20.08 14.90
CA ARG A 35 -17.23 -20.18 14.02
C ARG A 35 -16.85 -20.22 12.54
N LYS A 36 -16.33 -21.37 12.08
CA LYS A 36 -15.94 -21.57 10.67
C LYS A 36 -17.08 -21.45 9.64
N GLU A 37 -18.34 -21.50 10.09
CA GLU A 37 -19.51 -21.40 9.22
C GLU A 37 -19.78 -19.97 8.71
N TYR A 38 -19.33 -18.93 9.44
CA TYR A 38 -19.61 -17.53 9.11
C TYR A 38 -18.51 -16.87 8.26
N LYS A 39 -18.07 -17.53 7.20
CA LYS A 39 -17.02 -17.01 6.30
C LYS A 39 -17.32 -15.60 5.78
N PHE A 40 -18.57 -15.32 5.44
CA PHE A 40 -18.98 -14.00 4.95
C PHE A 40 -18.78 -12.92 6.02
N LEU A 41 -19.19 -13.18 7.26
CA LEU A 41 -18.99 -12.23 8.37
C LEU A 41 -17.51 -11.94 8.63
N VAL A 42 -16.68 -12.98 8.63
CA VAL A 42 -15.21 -12.83 8.80
C VAL A 42 -14.63 -11.92 7.72
N HIS A 43 -14.99 -12.13 6.45
CA HIS A 43 -14.47 -11.31 5.36
C HIS A 43 -14.99 -9.87 5.41
N THR A 44 -16.28 -9.67 5.76
CA THR A 44 -16.84 -8.32 5.89
C THR A 44 -16.17 -7.56 7.01
N THR A 45 -15.99 -8.18 8.18
CA THR A 45 -15.33 -7.55 9.33
C THR A 45 -13.85 -7.29 9.04
N LEU A 46 -13.16 -8.20 8.33
CA LEU A 46 -11.78 -7.98 7.89
C LEU A 46 -11.67 -6.80 6.93
N GLY A 47 -12.59 -6.67 5.97
CA GLY A 47 -12.67 -5.52 5.08
C GLY A 47 -12.85 -4.21 5.85
N LEU A 48 -13.68 -4.23 6.90
CA LEU A 48 -13.92 -3.07 7.76
C LEU A 48 -12.68 -2.68 8.57
N VAL A 49 -11.93 -3.67 9.09
CA VAL A 49 -10.62 -3.44 9.75
C VAL A 49 -9.65 -2.75 8.80
N LEU A 50 -9.49 -3.30 7.58
CA LEU A 50 -8.59 -2.72 6.59
C LEU A 50 -9.00 -1.28 6.22
N THR A 51 -10.29 -1.01 6.04
CA THR A 51 -10.79 0.34 5.76
C THR A 51 -10.44 1.32 6.89
N PHE A 52 -10.62 0.92 8.15
CA PHE A 52 -10.26 1.78 9.28
C PHE A 52 -8.75 2.01 9.38
N VAL A 53 -7.93 0.98 9.11
CA VAL A 53 -6.47 1.13 9.06
C VAL A 53 -6.07 2.10 7.96
N SER A 54 -6.57 1.92 6.72
CA SER A 54 -6.29 2.81 5.59
C SER A 54 -6.63 4.28 5.85
N ILE A 55 -7.72 4.54 6.58
CA ILE A 55 -8.14 5.92 6.93
C ILE A 55 -7.30 6.48 8.07
N THR A 56 -6.94 5.65 9.05
CA THR A 56 -6.19 6.08 10.24
C THR A 56 -4.79 6.56 9.88
N VAL A 57 -4.16 5.92 8.91
CA VAL A 57 -2.75 6.15 8.56
C VAL A 57 -2.48 7.57 8.06
N PRO A 58 -3.23 8.12 7.08
CA PRO A 58 -3.03 9.51 6.64
C PRO A 58 -3.27 10.55 7.75
N ILE A 59 -3.97 10.17 8.81
CA ILE A 59 -4.26 11.04 9.96
C ILE A 59 -3.13 11.02 11.00
N GLN A 60 -2.44 9.89 11.13
CA GLN A 60 -1.46 9.66 12.20
C GLN A 60 0.00 9.68 11.73
N LEU A 61 0.24 9.35 10.48
CA LEU A 61 1.58 9.22 9.90
C LEU A 61 1.80 10.30 8.86
N ASP A 62 3.03 10.76 8.78
CA ASP A 62 3.48 11.77 7.83
C ASP A 62 4.40 11.15 6.77
N GLY A 63 4.40 11.74 5.56
CA GLY A 63 5.34 11.43 4.49
C GLY A 63 5.36 9.97 4.05
N ASN A 64 6.55 9.42 3.90
CA ASN A 64 6.83 8.11 3.31
C ASN A 64 6.11 6.93 3.97
N TYR A 65 5.71 7.04 5.25
CA TYR A 65 5.00 5.95 5.96
C TYR A 65 3.60 5.70 5.40
N ILE A 66 2.92 6.72 4.87
CA ILE A 66 1.62 6.59 4.21
C ILE A 66 1.77 5.72 2.97
N THR A 67 2.77 6.03 2.15
CA THR A 67 3.08 5.31 0.91
C THR A 67 3.44 3.85 1.18
N LEU A 68 4.29 3.59 2.18
CA LEU A 68 4.67 2.22 2.59
C LEU A 68 3.46 1.40 3.02
N LEU A 69 2.56 1.98 3.80
CA LEU A 69 1.39 1.25 4.27
C LEU A 69 0.42 0.95 3.13
N TRP A 70 0.08 1.94 2.30
CA TRP A 70 -0.82 1.70 1.16
C TRP A 70 -0.23 0.71 0.15
N ALA A 71 1.09 0.74 -0.07
CA ALA A 71 1.79 -0.26 -0.87
C ALA A 71 1.68 -1.68 -0.29
N SER A 72 1.80 -1.82 1.03
CA SER A 72 1.62 -3.11 1.72
C SER A 72 0.17 -3.59 1.63
N GLU A 73 -0.78 -2.69 1.85
CA GLU A 73 -2.21 -2.99 1.90
C GLU A 73 -2.77 -3.37 0.52
N MET A 74 -2.30 -2.74 -0.57
CA MET A 74 -2.72 -3.13 -1.92
C MET A 74 -2.34 -4.58 -2.26
N VAL A 75 -1.15 -5.03 -1.85
CA VAL A 75 -0.69 -6.41 -2.04
C VAL A 75 -1.49 -7.37 -1.17
N LEU A 76 -1.72 -7.00 0.09
CA LEU A 76 -2.53 -7.79 1.03
C LEU A 76 -3.96 -7.99 0.53
N LEU A 77 -4.63 -6.93 0.06
CA LEU A 77 -5.99 -7.01 -0.47
C LEU A 77 -6.06 -7.88 -1.73
N LEU A 78 -5.07 -7.78 -2.62
CA LEU A 78 -5.01 -8.65 -3.79
C LEU A 78 -4.82 -10.11 -3.38
N TRP A 79 -3.96 -10.38 -2.41
CA TRP A 79 -3.77 -11.72 -1.88
C TRP A 79 -5.05 -12.27 -1.24
N LEU A 80 -5.79 -11.44 -0.48
CA LEU A 80 -7.10 -11.79 0.05
C LEU A 80 -8.12 -12.09 -1.06
N TYR A 81 -8.11 -11.33 -2.16
CA TYR A 81 -8.92 -11.62 -3.33
C TYR A 81 -8.60 -12.98 -3.93
N VAL A 82 -7.32 -13.29 -4.13
CA VAL A 82 -6.88 -14.59 -4.66
C VAL A 82 -7.37 -15.74 -3.78
N LYS A 83 -7.34 -15.57 -2.46
CA LYS A 83 -7.78 -16.58 -1.48
C LYS A 83 -9.30 -16.69 -1.35
N SER A 84 -10.01 -15.56 -1.23
CA SER A 84 -11.43 -15.50 -0.91
C SER A 84 -12.34 -15.50 -2.13
N LYS A 85 -11.84 -15.09 -3.30
CA LYS A 85 -12.60 -14.85 -4.54
C LYS A 85 -13.66 -13.74 -4.43
N ILE A 86 -13.59 -12.90 -3.41
CA ILE A 86 -14.54 -11.81 -3.18
C ILE A 86 -14.07 -10.60 -3.98
N ARG A 87 -14.84 -10.18 -4.99
CA ARG A 87 -14.49 -9.09 -5.93
C ARG A 87 -14.25 -7.74 -5.25
N VAL A 88 -14.83 -7.52 -4.08
CA VAL A 88 -14.65 -6.26 -3.34
C VAL A 88 -13.17 -6.02 -3.01
N TYR A 89 -12.42 -7.07 -2.65
CA TYR A 89 -10.98 -6.95 -2.39
C TYR A 89 -10.17 -6.58 -3.64
N GLU A 90 -10.58 -7.06 -4.82
CA GLU A 90 -9.95 -6.69 -6.09
C GLU A 90 -10.13 -5.19 -6.39
N TYR A 91 -11.35 -4.69 -6.23
CA TYR A 91 -11.63 -3.26 -6.45
C TYR A 91 -10.90 -2.39 -5.42
N ALA A 92 -10.92 -2.77 -4.15
CA ALA A 92 -10.22 -2.07 -3.09
C ALA A 92 -8.70 -2.05 -3.34
N ALA A 93 -8.11 -3.17 -3.74
CA ALA A 93 -6.70 -3.24 -4.13
C ALA A 93 -6.36 -2.28 -5.28
N LYS A 94 -7.20 -2.19 -6.32
CA LYS A 94 -7.01 -1.26 -7.44
C LYS A 94 -7.11 0.21 -7.02
N VAL A 95 -8.01 0.52 -6.10
CA VAL A 95 -8.11 1.88 -5.53
C VAL A 95 -6.84 2.22 -4.76
N LEU A 96 -6.33 1.29 -3.94
CA LEU A 96 -5.08 1.49 -3.21
C LEU A 96 -3.86 1.62 -4.13
N VAL A 97 -3.83 0.93 -5.28
CA VAL A 97 -2.80 1.17 -6.31
C VAL A 97 -2.79 2.64 -6.72
N GLY A 98 -3.96 3.21 -7.00
CA GLY A 98 -4.07 4.63 -7.36
C GLY A 98 -3.59 5.56 -6.24
N LEU A 99 -4.02 5.31 -5.00
CA LEU A 99 -3.61 6.09 -3.82
C LEU A 99 -2.10 5.96 -3.55
N THR A 100 -1.55 4.75 -3.62
CA THR A 100 -0.10 4.51 -3.47
C THR A 100 0.69 5.27 -4.53
N PHE A 101 0.22 5.27 -5.78
CA PHE A 101 0.89 5.97 -6.86
C PHE A 101 0.88 7.49 -6.65
N VAL A 102 -0.27 8.07 -6.26
CA VAL A 102 -0.38 9.51 -5.95
C VAL A 102 0.54 9.88 -4.77
N SER A 103 0.50 9.10 -3.68
CA SER A 103 1.36 9.32 -2.52
C SER A 103 2.84 9.23 -2.89
N TYR A 104 3.22 8.22 -3.67
CA TYR A 104 4.60 8.05 -4.14
C TYR A 104 5.06 9.23 -5.01
N LEU A 105 4.20 9.75 -5.90
CA LEU A 105 4.54 10.95 -6.68
C LEU A 105 4.74 12.18 -5.80
N MET A 106 3.97 12.32 -4.72
CA MET A 106 4.15 13.40 -3.75
C MET A 106 5.49 13.24 -3.01
N ASP A 107 5.86 12.03 -2.59
CA ASP A 107 7.15 11.76 -1.95
C ASP A 107 8.32 12.08 -2.90
N VAL A 108 8.23 11.65 -4.16
CA VAL A 108 9.22 11.96 -5.20
C VAL A 108 9.33 13.47 -5.43
N TYR A 109 8.19 14.17 -5.50
CA TYR A 109 8.14 15.60 -5.67
C TYR A 109 8.84 16.34 -4.51
N SER A 110 8.57 15.94 -3.27
CA SER A 110 9.19 16.55 -2.09
C SER A 110 10.71 16.38 -2.10
N VAL A 111 11.21 15.20 -2.50
CA VAL A 111 12.67 14.97 -2.61
C VAL A 111 13.32 15.83 -3.71
N MET A 112 12.63 16.07 -4.83
CA MET A 112 13.16 16.86 -5.93
C MET A 112 13.21 18.35 -5.63
N PHE A 113 12.24 18.88 -4.88
CA PHE A 113 12.08 20.34 -4.70
C PHE A 113 12.43 20.85 -3.31
N GLU A 114 12.31 20.01 -2.28
CA GLU A 114 12.73 20.31 -0.92
C GLU A 114 14.12 19.73 -0.69
N TYR A 115 15.15 20.33 -1.29
CA TYR A 115 16.55 19.88 -1.22
C TYR A 115 16.98 19.63 0.24
N HIS A 116 16.61 18.48 0.79
CA HIS A 116 17.17 17.98 2.03
C HIS A 116 18.44 17.22 1.65
N SER A 117 19.56 17.60 2.25
CA SER A 117 20.81 16.87 2.18
C SER A 117 20.55 15.40 2.53
N LEU A 118 20.50 14.55 1.52
CA LEU A 118 20.40 13.09 1.74
C LEU A 118 21.77 12.66 2.27
N ASP A 119 21.86 12.49 3.59
CA ASP A 119 23.14 12.33 4.29
C ASP A 119 23.85 11.00 3.97
N THR A 120 23.16 10.01 3.37
CA THR A 120 23.75 8.70 3.11
C THR A 120 23.20 8.07 1.84
N ILE A 121 24.11 7.57 0.98
CA ILE A 121 23.79 6.82 -0.24
C ILE A 121 23.24 5.44 0.16
N PHE A 122 22.17 4.98 -0.48
CA PHE A 122 21.46 3.71 -0.25
C PHE A 122 20.82 3.52 1.14
N LEU A 123 21.12 4.35 2.12
CA LEU A 123 20.60 4.26 3.48
C LEU A 123 19.65 5.43 3.82
N ASN A 124 19.03 6.02 2.82
CA ASN A 124 18.06 7.09 3.00
C ASN A 124 16.60 6.55 2.97
N SER A 125 15.68 7.27 3.62
CA SER A 125 14.28 6.89 3.69
C SER A 125 13.60 6.89 2.32
N SER A 126 14.01 7.76 1.42
CA SER A 126 13.45 7.87 0.06
C SER A 126 13.80 6.67 -0.80
N PHE A 127 15.06 6.18 -0.73
CA PHE A 127 15.48 4.95 -1.40
C PHE A 127 14.70 3.75 -0.87
N ALA A 128 14.62 3.60 0.45
CA ALA A 128 13.91 2.49 1.09
C ALA A 128 12.42 2.48 0.68
N THR A 129 11.77 3.65 0.68
CA THR A 129 10.37 3.78 0.26
C THR A 129 10.18 3.45 -1.21
N SER A 130 11.00 4.01 -2.10
CA SER A 130 10.93 3.77 -3.55
C SER A 130 11.18 2.29 -3.88
N LEU A 131 12.17 1.67 -3.25
CA LEU A 131 12.46 0.25 -3.41
C LEU A 131 11.28 -0.61 -2.94
N PHE A 132 10.70 -0.29 -1.79
CA PHE A 132 9.56 -1.03 -1.25
C PHE A 132 8.32 -0.90 -2.15
N VAL A 133 8.00 0.30 -2.63
CA VAL A 133 6.89 0.54 -3.57
C VAL A 133 7.13 -0.22 -4.88
N GLY A 134 8.36 -0.22 -5.39
CA GLY A 134 8.75 -1.04 -6.53
C GLY A 134 8.49 -2.52 -6.29
N LEU A 135 9.00 -3.08 -5.19
CA LEU A 135 8.78 -4.49 -4.84
C LEU A 135 7.29 -4.82 -4.65
N ALA A 136 6.51 -3.93 -4.04
CA ALA A 136 5.07 -4.11 -3.86
C ALA A 136 4.32 -4.11 -5.20
N THR A 137 4.67 -3.23 -6.14
CA THR A 137 4.08 -3.23 -7.50
C THR A 137 4.46 -4.49 -8.29
N GLY A 138 5.69 -4.96 -8.16
CA GLY A 138 6.14 -6.23 -8.74
C GLY A 138 5.38 -7.43 -8.14
N ALA A 139 5.25 -7.49 -6.82
CA ALA A 139 4.47 -8.52 -6.14
C ALA A 139 3.00 -8.51 -6.56
N PHE A 140 2.40 -7.32 -6.73
CA PHE A 140 1.05 -7.16 -7.25
C PHE A 140 0.91 -7.76 -8.65
N ALA A 141 1.84 -7.45 -9.56
CA ALA A 141 1.84 -8.00 -10.91
C ALA A 141 1.97 -9.53 -10.91
N LEU A 142 2.89 -10.08 -10.12
CA LEU A 142 3.09 -11.53 -9.99
C LEU A 142 1.85 -12.24 -9.42
N LEU A 143 1.21 -11.67 -8.42
CA LEU A 143 -0.04 -12.22 -7.86
C LEU A 143 -1.18 -12.22 -8.89
N MET A 144 -1.29 -11.16 -9.70
CA MET A 144 -2.28 -11.09 -10.77
C MET A 144 -2.01 -12.13 -11.85
N GLU A 145 -0.73 -12.34 -12.25
CA GLU A 145 -0.34 -13.35 -13.22
C GLU A 145 -0.61 -14.76 -12.70
N TYR A 146 -0.19 -15.04 -11.47
CA TYR A 146 -0.45 -16.33 -10.81
C TYR A 146 -1.95 -16.65 -10.77
N TYR A 147 -2.77 -15.67 -10.43
CA TYR A 147 -4.22 -15.84 -10.41
C TYR A 147 -4.78 -16.12 -11.81
N HIS A 148 -4.30 -15.38 -12.81
CA HIS A 148 -4.74 -15.52 -14.19
C HIS A 148 -4.35 -16.87 -14.78
N SER A 149 -3.11 -17.34 -14.57
CA SER A 149 -2.63 -18.61 -15.07
C SER A 149 -3.35 -19.80 -14.45
N PHE A 150 -3.66 -19.74 -13.16
CA PHE A 150 -4.28 -20.86 -12.42
C PHE A 150 -5.80 -21.01 -12.69
N PHE A 151 -6.50 -19.91 -13.00
CA PHE A 151 -7.95 -19.90 -13.18
C PHE A 151 -8.42 -19.75 -14.63
N SER A 152 -7.53 -19.55 -15.57
CA SER A 152 -7.85 -19.26 -16.97
C SER A 152 -8.15 -20.47 -17.85
N THR A 153 -8.32 -21.67 -17.28
CA THR A 153 -8.67 -22.86 -18.09
C THR A 153 -10.06 -22.78 -18.75
N ALA A 154 -10.91 -21.86 -18.33
CA ALA A 154 -12.30 -21.75 -18.82
C ALA A 154 -12.63 -20.48 -19.60
N ARG A 155 -11.78 -19.46 -19.63
CA ARG A 155 -12.00 -18.26 -20.44
C ARG A 155 -10.68 -17.73 -21.00
N ARG A 156 -10.26 -18.25 -22.13
CA ARG A 156 -9.41 -17.49 -23.06
C ARG A 156 -10.10 -16.17 -23.33
N LEU A 157 -9.38 -15.07 -23.18
CA LEU A 157 -9.75 -13.70 -23.50
C LEU A 157 -10.23 -12.84 -22.32
N LYS A 158 -9.27 -12.29 -21.64
CA LYS A 158 -9.02 -10.86 -21.52
C LYS A 158 -7.67 -10.72 -20.85
N TYR A 159 -6.63 -10.45 -21.63
CA TYR A 159 -5.40 -9.89 -21.10
C TYR A 159 -5.84 -8.74 -20.18
N SER A 160 -5.71 -8.93 -18.89
CA SER A 160 -6.00 -7.84 -17.97
C SER A 160 -4.94 -6.78 -18.25
N PHE A 161 -5.34 -5.62 -18.74
CA PHE A 161 -4.47 -4.47 -18.94
C PHE A 161 -3.60 -4.19 -17.69
N TRP A 162 -4.11 -4.56 -16.52
CA TRP A 162 -3.46 -4.32 -15.24
C TRP A 162 -2.12 -5.02 -15.07
N ASN A 163 -1.95 -6.23 -15.60
CA ASN A 163 -0.70 -6.97 -15.42
C ASN A 163 0.48 -6.33 -16.17
N PRO A 164 0.44 -6.12 -17.49
CA PRO A 164 1.52 -5.42 -18.19
C PRO A 164 1.71 -3.98 -17.70
N PHE A 165 0.62 -3.29 -17.34
CA PHE A 165 0.70 -1.96 -16.76
C PHE A 165 1.52 -1.96 -15.45
N MET A 166 1.24 -2.86 -14.51
CA MET A 166 1.97 -2.95 -13.25
C MET A 166 3.44 -3.35 -13.44
N LEU A 167 3.75 -4.20 -14.41
CA LEU A 167 5.14 -4.54 -14.74
C LEU A 167 5.90 -3.33 -15.29
N ILE A 168 5.28 -2.53 -16.14
CA ILE A 168 5.89 -1.28 -16.66
C ILE A 168 6.13 -0.31 -15.50
N VAL A 169 5.12 -0.10 -14.62
CA VAL A 169 5.25 0.76 -13.44
C VAL A 169 6.37 0.27 -12.52
N PHE A 170 6.46 -1.03 -12.26
CA PHE A 170 7.53 -1.65 -11.49
C PHE A 170 8.92 -1.31 -12.06
N VAL A 171 9.11 -1.51 -13.37
CA VAL A 171 10.41 -1.21 -14.03
C VAL A 171 10.74 0.29 -13.95
N ILE A 172 9.75 1.16 -14.17
CA ILE A 172 9.94 2.62 -14.07
C ILE A 172 10.35 3.04 -12.66
N ILE A 173 9.66 2.52 -11.63
CA ILE A 173 9.98 2.84 -10.23
C ILE A 173 11.39 2.37 -9.89
N LEU A 174 11.77 1.14 -10.25
CA LEU A 174 13.11 0.63 -10.00
C LEU A 174 14.17 1.46 -10.73
N TYR A 175 13.94 1.75 -12.01
CA TYR A 175 14.87 2.61 -12.78
C TYR A 175 15.06 3.97 -12.10
N TYR A 176 13.96 4.62 -11.72
CA TYR A 176 13.99 5.91 -11.03
C TYR A 176 14.73 5.83 -9.68
N THR A 177 14.46 4.80 -8.88
CA THR A 177 15.11 4.56 -7.59
C THR A 177 16.63 4.50 -7.72
N PHE A 178 17.14 3.71 -8.65
CA PHE A 178 18.59 3.59 -8.86
C PHE A 178 19.20 4.82 -9.53
N MET A 179 18.47 5.47 -10.44
CA MET A 179 18.93 6.68 -11.11
C MET A 179 19.14 7.83 -10.11
N MET A 180 18.26 7.99 -9.13
CA MET A 180 18.38 9.01 -8.09
C MET A 180 19.61 8.77 -7.20
N GLU A 181 19.83 7.52 -6.77
CA GLU A 181 21.02 7.17 -5.98
C GLU A 181 22.32 7.36 -6.75
N PHE A 182 22.31 7.08 -8.03
CA PHE A 182 23.45 7.27 -8.90
C PHE A 182 23.80 8.76 -9.06
N ASN A 183 22.80 9.62 -9.23
CA ASN A 183 23.00 11.07 -9.27
C ASN A 183 23.58 11.59 -7.96
N LEU A 184 23.08 11.15 -6.80
CA LEU A 184 23.62 11.52 -5.50
C LEU A 184 25.07 11.09 -5.32
N TYR A 185 25.45 9.92 -5.85
CA TYR A 185 26.84 9.47 -5.82
C TYR A 185 27.75 10.41 -6.59
N PHE A 186 27.36 10.88 -7.76
CA PHE A 186 28.17 11.79 -8.58
C PHE A 186 28.20 13.20 -8.02
N GLU A 187 27.12 13.71 -7.46
CA GLU A 187 27.09 15.03 -6.82
C GLU A 187 27.94 15.07 -5.54
N GLY A 188 28.02 13.99 -4.78
CA GLY A 188 28.87 13.87 -3.61
C GLY A 188 30.36 13.65 -3.92
N ALA A 189 30.70 13.32 -5.18
CA ALA A 189 32.08 13.10 -5.64
C ALA A 189 32.72 14.32 -6.27
N THR A 190 31.98 15.42 -6.51
CA THR A 190 32.44 16.72 -7.03
C THR A 190 32.52 17.74 -5.94
#